data_225c9904bbc37bb02908b88790fe010f
#
_entry.id   225c9904bbc37bb02908b88790fe010f
#
_cell.length_a   1.000
_cell.length_b   1.000
_cell.length_c   1.000
_cell.angle_alpha   90.00
_cell.angle_beta   90.00
_cell.angle_gamma   90.00
#
_symmetry.space_group_name_H-M   'P 1'
#
loop_
_entity.id
_entity.type
_entity.pdbx_description
1 polymer ?
#
loop_
_entity_poly.entity_id
_entity_poly.type
_entity_poly.pdbx_seq_one_letter_code
_entity_poly.pdbx_strand_id
1 'polypeptide(L)'
;AFITYMMFYVFYMKDGILYSGLTVYGDYAPHTAMIRSFSMGNNFPTQYPHYGGADVKYHFMFQFLAGNLEYLGMRMDVAYNIVSLTSLTGFLMLLYQLALRITGKMCCGVLTIFLFFFRSGMAFFRFVWEHIQAGNLLETLTENVSFIGYTTNENWGLWNFNVYLNQRHLAFGLLMVTLALYLFMDWLEAGTMHEEKGFAWMKERLFSKEGWRSRNLEQALLMGLFLGLCAFWNGAAVIGGLLILCGFAAFSDGKLDYLVMAAVTIFFSYL
;
A
#
# COMPACT_ATOMS: atom_id res chain seq x y z
N ALA A 1 -0.76 18.68 2.91
CA ALA A 1 0.26 19.65 2.47
C ALA A 1 1.60 18.97 2.16
N PHE A 2 2.25 18.26 3.12
CA PHE A 2 3.56 17.64 2.91
C PHE A 2 3.57 16.61 1.76
N ILE A 3 2.64 15.67 1.75
CA ILE A 3 2.52 14.66 0.68
C ILE A 3 2.30 15.33 -0.68
N THR A 4 1.44 16.33 -0.74
CA THR A 4 1.19 17.09 -1.98
C THR A 4 2.47 17.72 -2.49
N TYR A 5 3.18 18.42 -1.62
CA TYR A 5 4.46 19.03 -1.97
C TYR A 5 5.44 18.00 -2.53
N MET A 6 5.65 16.88 -1.84
CA MET A 6 6.60 15.85 -2.25
C MET A 6 6.21 15.18 -3.57
N MET A 7 4.92 14.88 -3.78
CA MET A 7 4.46 14.24 -5.03
C MET A 7 4.70 15.15 -6.25
N PHE A 8 4.39 16.43 -6.13
CA PHE A 8 4.59 17.40 -7.21
C PHE A 8 6.03 17.91 -7.32
N TYR A 9 6.83 17.82 -6.27
CA TYR A 9 8.25 18.14 -6.31
C TYR A 9 9.07 17.09 -7.06
N VAL A 10 8.75 15.81 -6.88
CA VAL A 10 9.51 14.71 -7.50
C VAL A 10 9.01 14.31 -8.88
N PHE A 11 7.82 14.76 -9.30
CA PHE A 11 7.27 14.40 -10.60
C PHE A 11 6.37 15.52 -11.13
N TYR A 12 6.85 16.25 -12.11
CA TYR A 12 6.13 17.39 -12.68
C TYR A 12 6.53 17.66 -14.13
N MET A 13 5.66 18.37 -14.85
CA MET A 13 5.91 18.83 -16.22
C MET A 13 6.09 20.36 -16.23
N LYS A 14 7.18 20.83 -16.84
CA LYS A 14 7.46 22.24 -17.06
C LYS A 14 7.94 22.45 -18.49
N ASP A 15 7.38 23.41 -19.20
CA ASP A 15 7.75 23.78 -20.59
C ASP A 15 7.73 22.57 -21.55
N GLY A 16 6.77 21.65 -21.38
CA GLY A 16 6.63 20.43 -22.17
C GLY A 16 7.61 19.30 -21.82
N ILE A 17 8.50 19.52 -20.87
CA ILE A 17 9.50 18.54 -20.39
C ILE A 17 9.02 17.92 -19.08
N LEU A 18 9.10 16.59 -19.00
CA LEU A 18 8.79 15.84 -17.80
C LEU A 18 10.03 15.70 -16.93
N TYR A 19 9.90 16.12 -15.68
CA TYR A 19 10.94 16.01 -14.65
C TYR A 19 10.57 14.91 -13.65
N SER A 20 11.55 14.09 -13.30
CA SER A 20 11.43 13.06 -12.27
C SER A 20 12.52 13.20 -11.23
N GLY A 21 12.19 12.86 -9.97
CA GLY A 21 13.08 13.06 -8.82
C GLY A 21 14.38 12.27 -8.86
N LEU A 22 15.41 12.78 -8.21
CA LEU A 22 16.80 12.34 -8.29
C LEU A 22 17.01 10.88 -7.82
N THR A 23 16.42 10.48 -6.72
CA THR A 23 16.68 9.16 -6.09
C THR A 23 15.56 8.15 -6.29
N VAL A 24 14.43 8.57 -6.88
CA VAL A 24 13.21 7.77 -7.00
C VAL A 24 12.71 7.72 -8.44
N TYR A 25 13.60 7.76 -9.41
CA TYR A 25 13.24 7.84 -10.83
C TYR A 25 13.07 6.47 -11.53
N GLY A 26 13.57 5.39 -10.92
CA GLY A 26 13.75 4.10 -11.61
C GLY A 26 12.48 3.54 -12.25
N ASP A 27 11.34 3.64 -11.56
CA ASP A 27 10.08 3.06 -12.04
C ASP A 27 9.21 4.05 -12.83
N TYR A 28 9.62 5.32 -12.96
CA TYR A 28 8.79 6.30 -13.68
C TYR A 28 8.70 6.02 -15.17
N ALA A 29 9.79 5.58 -15.80
CA ALA A 29 9.78 5.31 -17.25
C ALA A 29 8.77 4.21 -17.64
N PRO A 30 8.79 3.00 -17.06
CA PRO A 30 7.79 1.98 -17.36
C PRO A 30 6.37 2.38 -16.97
N HIS A 31 6.18 3.09 -15.84
CA HIS A 31 4.84 3.53 -15.42
C HIS A 31 4.27 4.60 -16.35
N THR A 32 5.05 5.58 -16.77
CA THR A 32 4.60 6.61 -17.70
C THR A 32 4.34 6.07 -19.10
N ALA A 33 5.17 5.12 -19.56
CA ALA A 33 4.91 4.40 -20.82
C ALA A 33 3.58 3.65 -20.76
N MET A 34 3.28 2.98 -19.64
CA MET A 34 2.00 2.29 -19.43
C MET A 34 0.83 3.28 -19.41
N ILE A 35 0.93 4.40 -18.68
CA ILE A 35 -0.09 5.45 -18.66
C ILE A 35 -0.38 5.94 -20.09
N ARG A 36 0.66 6.26 -20.86
CA ARG A 36 0.55 6.73 -22.24
C ARG A 36 -0.03 5.69 -23.19
N SER A 37 0.21 4.41 -22.97
CA SER A 37 -0.37 3.33 -23.76
C SER A 37 -1.90 3.26 -23.63
N PHE A 38 -2.43 3.66 -22.48
CA PHE A 38 -3.88 3.75 -22.25
C PHE A 38 -4.47 5.08 -22.73
N SER A 39 -3.80 6.19 -22.49
CA SER A 39 -4.32 7.51 -22.82
C SER A 39 -4.23 7.87 -24.31
N MET A 40 -3.19 7.42 -24.99
CA MET A 40 -2.92 7.76 -26.41
C MET A 40 -2.93 6.55 -27.35
N GLY A 41 -2.84 5.35 -26.80
CA GLY A 41 -2.97 4.09 -27.52
C GLY A 41 -4.30 3.41 -27.21
N ASN A 42 -4.60 2.34 -27.93
CA ASN A 42 -5.71 1.46 -27.65
C ASN A 42 -5.15 0.15 -27.09
N ASN A 43 -4.62 0.20 -25.85
CA ASN A 43 -3.90 -0.92 -25.24
C ASN A 43 -4.86 -1.91 -24.57
N PHE A 44 -5.78 -2.49 -25.38
CA PHE A 44 -6.65 -3.59 -25.01
C PHE A 44 -6.75 -4.62 -26.14
N PRO A 45 -6.47 -5.93 -25.89
CA PRO A 45 -5.96 -6.52 -24.62
C PRO A 45 -4.65 -5.89 -24.17
N THR A 46 -4.43 -5.85 -22.84
CA THR A 46 -3.35 -5.09 -22.23
C THR A 46 -1.98 -5.73 -22.51
N GLN A 47 -1.10 -4.99 -23.18
CA GLN A 47 0.27 -5.42 -23.49
C GLN A 47 1.30 -4.44 -22.92
N TYR A 48 2.54 -4.93 -22.73
CA TYR A 48 3.63 -4.06 -22.31
C TYR A 48 4.00 -3.08 -23.44
N PRO A 49 3.96 -1.75 -23.19
CA PRO A 49 4.23 -0.75 -24.25
C PRO A 49 5.69 -0.77 -24.73
N HIS A 50 6.59 -1.31 -23.95
CA HIS A 50 8.03 -1.42 -24.26
C HIS A 50 8.45 -2.83 -24.66
N TYR A 51 7.53 -3.79 -24.72
CA TYR A 51 7.77 -5.15 -25.15
C TYR A 51 6.53 -5.72 -25.85
N GLY A 52 6.37 -5.40 -27.12
CA GLY A 52 5.18 -5.76 -27.92
C GLY A 52 4.99 -7.27 -28.03
N GLY A 53 3.72 -7.70 -28.00
CA GLY A 53 3.33 -9.10 -28.09
C GLY A 53 3.36 -9.88 -26.77
N ALA A 54 3.70 -9.22 -25.65
CA ALA A 54 3.63 -9.82 -24.31
C ALA A 54 2.51 -9.17 -23.49
N ASP A 55 1.62 -10.00 -22.94
CA ASP A 55 0.56 -9.56 -22.04
C ASP A 55 1.15 -9.00 -20.74
N VAL A 56 0.49 -8.00 -20.17
CA VAL A 56 0.91 -7.42 -18.89
C VAL A 56 0.67 -8.43 -17.76
N LYS A 57 1.75 -8.94 -17.21
CA LYS A 57 1.77 -9.81 -16.01
C LYS A 57 2.11 -9.02 -14.75
N TYR A 58 1.60 -7.82 -14.64
CA TYR A 58 1.86 -6.88 -13.56
C TYR A 58 0.57 -6.11 -13.24
N HIS A 59 0.47 -5.58 -12.06
CA HIS A 59 -0.66 -4.74 -11.68
C HIS A 59 -0.62 -3.43 -12.48
N PHE A 60 -1.62 -3.17 -13.27
CA PHE A 60 -1.67 -2.04 -14.22
C PHE A 60 -2.82 -1.05 -13.97
N MET A 61 -3.77 -1.39 -13.09
CA MET A 61 -4.99 -0.59 -12.91
C MET A 61 -4.71 0.83 -12.38
N PHE A 62 -3.61 1.02 -11.66
CA PHE A 62 -3.20 2.35 -11.22
C PHE A 62 -2.80 3.23 -12.41
N GLN A 63 -2.00 2.68 -13.32
CA GLN A 63 -1.59 3.34 -14.55
C GLN A 63 -2.76 3.54 -15.52
N PHE A 64 -3.68 2.57 -15.58
CA PHE A 64 -4.92 2.67 -16.32
C PHE A 64 -5.80 3.83 -15.85
N LEU A 65 -5.99 3.97 -14.52
CA LEU A 65 -6.74 5.10 -13.96
C LEU A 65 -6.08 6.44 -14.29
N ALA A 66 -4.78 6.56 -14.11
CA ALA A 66 -4.04 7.78 -14.45
C ALA A 66 -4.13 8.07 -15.97
N GLY A 67 -4.04 7.03 -16.81
CA GLY A 67 -4.20 7.15 -18.27
C GLY A 67 -5.60 7.59 -18.70
N ASN A 68 -6.65 7.10 -18.03
CA ASN A 68 -8.02 7.59 -18.30
C ASN A 68 -8.18 9.06 -17.90
N LEU A 69 -7.62 9.50 -16.78
CA LEU A 69 -7.64 10.91 -16.40
C LEU A 69 -6.89 11.78 -17.43
N GLU A 70 -5.77 11.29 -17.97
CA GLU A 70 -5.06 11.95 -19.04
C GLU A 70 -5.88 11.98 -20.34
N TYR A 71 -6.51 10.87 -20.72
CA TYR A 71 -7.41 10.81 -21.89
C TYR A 71 -8.56 11.81 -21.79
N LEU A 72 -9.07 12.04 -20.58
CA LEU A 72 -10.11 13.04 -20.30
C LEU A 72 -9.60 14.49 -20.30
N GLY A 73 -8.32 14.72 -20.61
CA GLY A 73 -7.73 16.04 -20.76
C GLY A 73 -6.91 16.53 -19.58
N MET A 74 -6.71 15.71 -18.54
CA MET A 74 -5.83 16.08 -17.44
C MET A 74 -4.37 15.91 -17.88
N ARG A 75 -3.49 16.84 -17.52
CA ARG A 75 -2.06 16.70 -17.78
C ARG A 75 -1.50 15.49 -17.04
N MET A 76 -0.65 14.66 -17.67
CA MET A 76 -0.19 13.36 -17.18
C MET A 76 0.41 13.43 -15.77
N ASP A 77 1.27 14.40 -15.50
CA ASP A 77 1.89 14.57 -14.20
C ASP A 77 0.85 14.90 -13.11
N VAL A 78 -0.16 15.69 -13.44
CA VAL A 78 -1.27 16.01 -12.53
C VAL A 78 -2.11 14.77 -12.27
N ALA A 79 -2.48 14.01 -13.31
CA ALA A 79 -3.25 12.78 -13.21
C ALA A 79 -2.54 11.76 -12.29
N TYR A 80 -1.26 11.52 -12.55
CA TYR A 80 -0.46 10.58 -11.77
C TYR A 80 -0.28 11.04 -10.31
N ASN A 81 -0.01 12.33 -10.09
CA ASN A 81 0.15 12.91 -8.75
C ASN A 81 -1.15 12.91 -7.95
N ILE A 82 -2.30 13.21 -8.55
CA ILE A 82 -3.60 13.23 -7.84
C ILE A 82 -3.97 11.82 -7.37
N VAL A 83 -3.85 10.81 -8.24
CA VAL A 83 -4.13 9.41 -7.85
C VAL A 83 -3.17 8.97 -6.74
N SER A 84 -1.90 9.35 -6.80
CA SER A 84 -0.90 9.05 -5.78
C SER A 84 -1.20 9.75 -4.45
N LEU A 85 -1.56 11.04 -4.51
CA LEU A 85 -1.89 11.85 -3.33
C LEU A 85 -3.12 11.30 -2.61
N THR A 86 -4.20 11.03 -3.36
CA THR A 86 -5.45 10.52 -2.78
C THR A 86 -5.28 9.14 -2.16
N SER A 87 -4.54 8.25 -2.82
CA SER A 87 -4.28 6.90 -2.30
C SER A 87 -3.42 6.91 -1.04
N LEU A 88 -2.32 7.65 -1.03
CA LEU A 88 -1.45 7.70 0.14
C LEU A 88 -2.13 8.42 1.32
N THR A 89 -2.81 9.53 1.06
CA THR A 89 -3.54 10.25 2.12
C THR A 89 -4.66 9.38 2.69
N GLY A 90 -5.46 8.75 1.85
CA GLY A 90 -6.52 7.84 2.28
C GLY A 90 -5.99 6.64 3.09
N PHE A 91 -4.88 6.04 2.63
CA PHE A 91 -4.22 4.97 3.39
C PHE A 91 -3.78 5.44 4.79
N LEU A 92 -3.14 6.60 4.90
CA LEU A 92 -2.71 7.13 6.19
C LEU A 92 -3.89 7.48 7.12
N MET A 93 -4.98 7.99 6.56
CA MET A 93 -6.20 8.23 7.33
C MET A 93 -6.78 6.93 7.89
N LEU A 94 -6.85 5.87 7.07
CA LEU A 94 -7.31 4.55 7.54
C LEU A 94 -6.34 3.92 8.54
N LEU A 95 -5.04 4.06 8.33
CA LEU A 95 -4.02 3.58 9.27
C LEU A 95 -4.14 4.28 10.63
N TYR A 96 -4.36 5.60 10.63
CA TYR A 96 -4.66 6.36 11.84
C TYR A 96 -5.92 5.84 12.54
N GLN A 97 -7.01 5.65 11.80
CA GLN A 97 -8.28 5.16 12.34
C GLN A 97 -8.16 3.74 12.90
N LEU A 98 -7.40 2.89 12.23
CA LEU A 98 -7.13 1.52 12.70
C LEU A 98 -6.36 1.54 14.02
N ALA A 99 -5.29 2.36 14.12
CA ALA A 99 -4.52 2.52 15.35
C ALA A 99 -5.36 3.11 16.48
N LEU A 100 -6.21 4.10 16.19
CA LEU A 100 -7.14 4.70 17.15
C LEU A 100 -8.15 3.65 17.65
N ARG A 101 -8.72 2.84 16.75
CA ARG A 101 -9.69 1.79 17.08
C ARG A 101 -9.06 0.73 18.00
N ILE A 102 -7.85 0.29 17.70
CA ILE A 102 -7.14 -0.74 18.50
C ILE A 102 -6.75 -0.21 19.89
N THR A 103 -6.32 1.04 19.99
CA THR A 103 -5.71 1.58 21.22
C THR A 103 -6.62 2.52 22.02
N GLY A 104 -7.65 3.07 21.40
CA GLY A 104 -8.48 4.14 21.96
C GLY A 104 -7.77 5.48 22.15
N LYS A 105 -6.54 5.65 21.65
CA LYS A 105 -5.69 6.83 21.92
C LYS A 105 -5.27 7.53 20.63
N MET A 106 -5.60 8.80 20.50
CA MET A 106 -5.23 9.65 19.35
C MET A 106 -3.71 9.74 19.16
N CYS A 107 -2.95 9.79 20.25
CA CYS A 107 -1.48 9.85 20.18
C CYS A 107 -0.88 8.60 19.50
N CYS A 108 -1.49 7.41 19.67
CA CYS A 108 -1.05 6.20 19.00
C CYS A 108 -1.27 6.29 17.48
N GLY A 109 -2.39 6.88 17.05
CA GLY A 109 -2.64 7.12 15.63
C GLY A 109 -1.58 8.05 15.00
N VAL A 110 -1.28 9.17 15.68
CA VAL A 110 -0.23 10.11 15.21
C VAL A 110 1.15 9.43 15.19
N LEU A 111 1.49 8.72 16.25
CA LEU A 111 2.78 8.00 16.33
C LEU A 111 2.90 6.92 15.25
N THR A 112 1.82 6.22 14.94
CA THR A 112 1.79 5.22 13.87
C THR A 112 2.14 5.82 12.51
N ILE A 113 1.56 6.99 12.17
CA ILE A 113 1.89 7.70 10.92
C ILE A 113 3.36 8.13 10.92
N PHE A 114 3.84 8.69 12.04
CA PHE A 114 5.22 9.12 12.15
C PHE A 114 6.19 7.95 11.94
N LEU A 115 6.01 6.86 12.66
CA LEU A 115 6.84 5.66 12.55
C LEU A 115 6.74 5.00 11.16
N PHE A 116 5.58 5.09 10.51
CA PHE A 116 5.41 4.60 9.16
C PHE A 116 6.37 5.26 8.16
N PHE A 117 6.55 6.57 8.24
CA PHE A 117 7.48 7.30 7.36
C PHE A 117 8.96 7.07 7.71
N PHE A 118 9.27 6.94 8.99
CA PHE A 118 10.65 6.83 9.49
C PHE A 118 11.08 5.39 9.80
N ARG A 119 10.41 4.41 9.23
CA ARG A 119 10.71 2.99 9.41
C ARG A 119 11.87 2.53 8.53
N SER A 120 13.06 2.99 8.77
CA SER A 120 14.28 2.49 8.10
C SER A 120 15.28 1.82 9.05
N GLY A 121 14.81 1.36 10.20
CA GLY A 121 15.65 0.76 11.23
C GLY A 121 16.54 1.80 11.93
N MET A 122 17.73 1.38 12.36
CA MET A 122 18.67 2.22 13.10
C MET A 122 19.48 3.17 12.22
N ALA A 123 19.42 3.02 10.88
CA ALA A 123 20.21 3.82 9.95
C ALA A 123 19.96 5.32 10.09
N PHE A 124 18.69 5.73 10.26
CA PHE A 124 18.35 7.14 10.50
C PHE A 124 19.04 7.71 11.73
N PHE A 125 18.95 7.01 12.86
CA PHE A 125 19.54 7.48 14.13
C PHE A 125 21.06 7.50 14.07
N ARG A 126 21.66 6.50 13.42
CA ARG A 126 23.09 6.43 13.21
C ARG A 126 23.59 7.60 12.34
N PHE A 127 22.94 7.86 11.22
CA PHE A 127 23.26 8.98 10.34
C PHE A 127 23.20 10.32 11.08
N VAL A 128 22.09 10.59 11.77
CA VAL A 128 21.91 11.83 12.53
C VAL A 128 22.97 11.98 13.60
N TRP A 129 23.26 10.92 14.35
CA TRP A 129 24.27 10.95 15.42
C TRP A 129 25.67 11.22 14.90
N GLU A 130 26.09 10.52 13.85
CA GLU A 130 27.41 10.71 13.23
C GLU A 130 27.61 12.14 12.72
N HIS A 131 26.59 12.73 12.09
CA HIS A 131 26.67 14.10 11.56
C HIS A 131 26.49 15.20 12.62
N ILE A 132 25.81 14.91 13.74
CA ILE A 132 25.82 15.80 14.91
C ILE A 132 27.22 15.86 15.51
N GLN A 133 27.88 14.71 15.68
CA GLN A 133 29.24 14.67 16.22
C GLN A 133 30.27 15.35 15.29
N ALA A 134 30.08 15.22 13.98
CA ALA A 134 30.90 15.88 12.99
C ALA A 134 30.59 17.39 12.84
N GLY A 135 29.50 17.89 13.43
CA GLY A 135 29.09 19.29 13.36
C GLY A 135 28.58 19.74 11.99
N ASN A 136 28.26 18.81 11.07
CA ASN A 136 27.89 19.09 9.69
C ASN A 136 26.50 18.55 9.29
N LEU A 137 25.63 18.26 10.26
CA LEU A 137 24.31 17.66 9.99
C LEU A 137 23.48 18.50 9.02
N LEU A 138 23.39 19.80 9.25
CA LEU A 138 22.55 20.69 8.45
C LEU A 138 23.09 20.79 7.02
N GLU A 139 24.38 20.97 6.84
CA GLU A 139 25.05 20.99 5.55
C GLU A 139 24.81 19.67 4.80
N THR A 140 25.04 18.54 5.47
CA THR A 140 24.82 17.21 4.87
C THR A 140 23.37 17.00 4.45
N LEU A 141 22.40 17.44 5.23
CA LEU A 141 20.96 17.30 4.87
C LEU A 141 20.54 18.21 3.71
N THR A 142 21.17 19.37 3.55
CA THR A 142 20.81 20.36 2.52
C THR A 142 21.57 20.17 1.22
N GLU A 143 22.81 19.71 1.27
CA GLU A 143 23.69 19.60 0.11
C GLU A 143 23.84 18.17 -0.42
N ASN A 144 23.40 17.16 0.36
CA ASN A 144 23.54 15.78 -0.08
C ASN A 144 22.56 15.44 -1.21
N VAL A 145 23.11 15.14 -2.37
CA VAL A 145 22.38 14.70 -3.57
C VAL A 145 22.49 13.20 -3.81
N SER A 146 23.21 12.48 -2.95
CA SER A 146 23.40 11.04 -3.06
C SER A 146 22.45 10.25 -2.17
N PHE A 147 22.25 8.99 -2.53
CA PHE A 147 21.51 8.05 -1.72
C PHE A 147 22.26 7.74 -0.42
N ILE A 148 21.58 7.77 0.72
CA ILE A 148 22.14 7.47 2.04
C ILE A 148 21.64 6.12 2.49
N GLY A 149 22.52 5.13 2.57
CA GLY A 149 22.24 3.79 3.10
C GLY A 149 23.49 3.26 3.83
N TYR A 150 23.28 2.48 4.88
CA TYR A 150 24.34 1.87 5.68
C TYR A 150 24.50 0.37 5.46
N THR A 151 23.52 -0.26 4.81
CA THR A 151 23.54 -1.69 4.52
C THR A 151 23.34 -1.94 3.03
N THR A 152 23.84 -3.07 2.54
CA THR A 152 23.81 -3.45 1.11
C THR A 152 22.39 -3.52 0.53
N ASN A 153 21.38 -3.75 1.36
CA ASN A 153 19.97 -3.88 0.95
C ASN A 153 19.11 -2.68 1.33
N GLU A 154 19.71 -1.57 1.72
CA GLU A 154 19.01 -0.35 2.16
C GLU A 154 18.74 0.58 0.97
N ASN A 155 17.98 0.06 -0.01
CA ASN A 155 17.79 0.68 -1.32
C ASN A 155 16.89 1.93 -1.30
N TRP A 156 16.19 2.20 -0.19
CA TRP A 156 15.21 3.28 -0.10
C TRP A 156 15.70 4.45 0.76
N GLY A 157 16.94 4.41 1.22
CA GLY A 157 17.54 5.43 2.06
C GLY A 157 16.95 5.49 3.47
N LEU A 158 17.03 6.67 4.08
CA LEU A 158 16.62 6.87 5.46
C LEU A 158 15.09 6.92 5.65
N TRP A 159 14.34 7.12 4.57
CA TRP A 159 12.90 7.36 4.63
C TRP A 159 12.12 6.28 3.92
N ASN A 160 11.26 5.60 4.63
CA ASN A 160 10.29 4.70 4.03
C ASN A 160 9.34 5.42 3.04
N PHE A 161 9.18 6.72 3.19
CA PHE A 161 8.39 7.56 2.28
C PHE A 161 8.89 7.51 0.82
N ASN A 162 10.19 7.33 0.60
CA ASN A 162 10.76 7.19 -0.74
C ASN A 162 10.16 6.02 -1.53
N VAL A 163 9.77 4.93 -0.85
CA VAL A 163 9.06 3.81 -1.48
C VAL A 163 7.77 4.27 -2.14
N TYR A 164 7.00 5.14 -1.46
CA TYR A 164 5.70 5.63 -1.94
C TYR A 164 5.84 6.74 -2.98
N LEU A 165 6.98 7.40 -3.05
CA LEU A 165 7.30 8.34 -4.13
C LEU A 165 7.60 7.61 -5.44
N ASN A 166 8.23 6.46 -5.36
CA ASN A 166 8.61 5.63 -6.50
C ASN A 166 7.51 4.62 -6.88
N GLN A 167 7.11 3.78 -5.93
CA GLN A 167 6.09 2.72 -6.08
C GLN A 167 4.69 3.25 -5.72
N ARG A 168 4.19 4.21 -6.47
CA ARG A 168 2.97 4.98 -6.14
C ARG A 168 1.71 4.12 -6.08
N HIS A 169 1.62 3.08 -6.91
CA HIS A 169 0.54 2.10 -6.91
C HIS A 169 0.47 1.27 -5.62
N LEU A 170 1.60 1.13 -4.89
CA LEU A 170 1.62 0.42 -3.61
C LEU A 170 0.72 1.11 -2.58
N ALA A 171 0.74 2.44 -2.51
CA ALA A 171 -0.12 3.18 -1.60
C ALA A 171 -1.62 2.93 -1.87
N PHE A 172 -2.01 2.78 -3.14
CA PHE A 172 -3.38 2.44 -3.51
C PHE A 172 -3.76 1.03 -3.04
N GLY A 173 -2.91 0.04 -3.29
CA GLY A 173 -3.12 -1.32 -2.81
C GLY A 173 -3.25 -1.38 -1.28
N LEU A 174 -2.37 -0.68 -0.56
CA LEU A 174 -2.44 -0.59 0.90
C LEU A 174 -3.70 0.12 1.39
N LEU A 175 -4.17 1.17 0.72
CA LEU A 175 -5.44 1.83 1.02
C LEU A 175 -6.59 0.82 1.00
N MET A 176 -6.72 0.06 -0.10
CA MET A 176 -7.81 -0.91 -0.28
C MET A 176 -7.73 -2.07 0.72
N VAL A 177 -6.53 -2.61 0.92
CA VAL A 177 -6.33 -3.70 1.89
C VAL A 177 -6.58 -3.22 3.32
N THR A 178 -6.14 -2.02 3.69
CA THR A 178 -6.40 -1.47 5.03
C THR A 178 -7.88 -1.21 5.25
N LEU A 179 -8.62 -0.79 4.20
CA LEU A 179 -10.07 -0.68 4.27
C LEU A 179 -10.72 -2.04 4.57
N ALA A 180 -10.32 -3.10 3.87
CA ALA A 180 -10.81 -4.44 4.12
C ALA A 180 -10.51 -4.89 5.56
N LEU A 181 -9.27 -4.71 6.03
CA LEU A 181 -8.87 -5.03 7.40
C LEU A 181 -9.70 -4.26 8.43
N TYR A 182 -9.93 -2.97 8.20
CA TYR A 182 -10.74 -2.15 9.09
C TYR A 182 -12.19 -2.66 9.21
N LEU A 183 -12.78 -3.08 8.10
CA LEU A 183 -14.12 -3.65 8.07
C LEU A 183 -14.20 -5.04 8.75
N PHE A 184 -13.15 -5.85 8.65
CA PHE A 184 -13.06 -7.15 9.33
C PHE A 184 -12.70 -7.05 10.83
N MET A 185 -12.33 -5.88 11.33
CA MET A 185 -12.08 -5.68 12.76
C MET A 185 -13.31 -6.01 13.61
N ASP A 186 -14.53 -5.78 13.13
CA ASP A 186 -15.77 -6.16 13.84
C ASP A 186 -15.84 -7.66 14.11
N TRP A 187 -15.36 -8.49 13.18
CA TRP A 187 -15.34 -9.93 13.34
C TRP A 187 -14.30 -10.38 14.34
N LEU A 188 -13.14 -9.74 14.35
CA LEU A 188 -12.10 -10.00 15.34
C LEU A 188 -12.56 -9.58 16.74
N GLU A 189 -13.10 -8.39 16.89
CA GLU A 189 -13.61 -7.87 18.16
C GLU A 189 -14.72 -8.76 18.73
N ALA A 190 -15.66 -9.20 17.90
CA ALA A 190 -16.71 -10.14 18.31
C ALA A 190 -16.15 -11.49 18.75
N GLY A 191 -15.04 -11.94 18.15
CA GLY A 191 -14.36 -13.18 18.54
C GLY A 191 -13.64 -13.10 19.88
N THR A 192 -13.24 -11.90 20.31
CA THR A 192 -12.50 -11.69 21.57
C THR A 192 -13.38 -11.53 22.81
N MET A 193 -14.70 -11.49 22.65
CA MET A 193 -15.67 -11.30 23.73
C MET A 193 -15.94 -12.58 24.57
N HIS A 194 -15.08 -13.59 24.53
CA HIS A 194 -15.27 -14.83 25.28
C HIS A 194 -14.49 -14.82 26.59
N GLU A 195 -15.01 -15.56 27.59
CA GLU A 195 -14.41 -15.60 28.96
C GLU A 195 -13.06 -16.29 28.99
N GLU A 196 -12.85 -17.30 28.15
CA GLU A 196 -11.58 -18.02 28.05
C GLU A 196 -10.51 -17.21 27.33
N LYS A 197 -9.29 -17.27 27.82
CA LYS A 197 -8.14 -16.51 27.29
C LYS A 197 -6.97 -17.42 26.98
N GLY A 198 -6.12 -16.96 26.05
CA GLY A 198 -4.84 -17.59 25.75
C GLY A 198 -4.92 -18.77 24.77
N PHE A 199 -3.92 -19.65 24.83
CA PHE A 199 -3.71 -20.71 23.87
C PHE A 199 -4.84 -21.78 23.89
N ALA A 200 -5.39 -22.06 25.07
CA ALA A 200 -6.51 -23.00 25.21
C ALA A 200 -7.75 -22.52 24.44
N TRP A 201 -8.09 -21.25 24.57
CA TRP A 201 -9.15 -20.60 23.82
C TRP A 201 -8.92 -20.67 22.30
N MET A 202 -7.71 -20.38 21.83
CA MET A 202 -7.37 -20.47 20.42
C MET A 202 -7.51 -21.90 19.87
N LYS A 203 -7.03 -22.90 20.64
CA LYS A 203 -7.13 -24.33 20.26
C LYS A 203 -8.59 -24.78 20.16
N GLU A 204 -9.43 -24.41 21.11
CA GLU A 204 -10.86 -24.70 21.08
C GLU A 204 -11.52 -24.10 19.83
N ARG A 205 -11.27 -22.85 19.54
CA ARG A 205 -11.80 -22.14 18.37
C ARG A 205 -11.35 -22.73 17.04
N LEU A 206 -10.13 -23.21 16.95
CA LEU A 206 -9.62 -23.84 15.72
C LEU A 206 -10.31 -25.19 15.44
N PHE A 207 -10.71 -25.93 16.47
CA PHE A 207 -11.21 -27.30 16.33
C PHE A 207 -12.72 -27.45 16.65
N SER A 208 -13.38 -26.40 17.17
CA SER A 208 -14.81 -26.45 17.43
C SER A 208 -15.63 -26.27 16.15
N LYS A 209 -16.76 -27.00 16.05
CA LYS A 209 -17.69 -26.79 14.93
C LYS A 209 -18.28 -25.38 14.91
N GLU A 210 -18.43 -24.75 16.07
CA GLU A 210 -18.97 -23.40 16.19
C GLU A 210 -18.00 -22.35 15.65
N GLY A 211 -16.70 -22.50 15.88
CA GLY A 211 -15.68 -21.63 15.32
C GLY A 211 -15.63 -21.61 13.78
N TRP A 212 -16.15 -22.69 13.15
CA TRP A 212 -16.22 -22.80 11.69
C TRP A 212 -17.60 -22.44 11.10
N ARG A 213 -18.59 -22.08 11.92
CA ARG A 213 -19.86 -21.59 11.40
C ARG A 213 -19.68 -20.31 10.61
N SER A 214 -20.41 -20.20 9.50
CA SER A 214 -20.51 -18.93 8.78
C SER A 214 -21.31 -17.92 9.62
N ARG A 215 -20.82 -16.69 9.68
CA ARG A 215 -21.52 -15.55 10.28
C ARG A 215 -22.20 -14.68 9.24
N ASN A 216 -21.48 -14.39 8.15
CA ASN A 216 -21.96 -13.55 7.07
C ASN A 216 -21.25 -13.91 5.76
N LEU A 217 -21.76 -14.94 5.09
CA LEU A 217 -21.21 -15.45 3.85
C LEU A 217 -21.25 -14.39 2.72
N GLU A 218 -22.28 -13.56 2.70
CA GLU A 218 -22.43 -12.49 1.71
C GLU A 218 -21.30 -11.47 1.85
N GLN A 219 -21.01 -11.01 3.05
CA GLN A 219 -19.88 -10.09 3.31
C GLN A 219 -18.54 -10.73 2.94
N ALA A 220 -18.37 -12.03 3.22
CA ALA A 220 -17.15 -12.76 2.86
C ALA A 220 -16.96 -12.84 1.34
N LEU A 221 -18.02 -13.11 0.58
CA LEU A 221 -18.01 -13.16 -0.89
C LEU A 221 -17.70 -11.77 -1.48
N LEU A 222 -18.37 -10.72 -1.02
CA LEU A 222 -18.16 -9.36 -1.49
C LEU A 222 -16.73 -8.88 -1.19
N MET A 223 -16.21 -9.16 0.02
CA MET A 223 -14.82 -8.81 0.36
C MET A 223 -13.81 -9.64 -0.40
N GLY A 224 -14.10 -10.92 -0.65
CA GLY A 224 -13.25 -11.76 -1.48
C GLY A 224 -13.14 -11.22 -2.91
N LEU A 225 -14.27 -10.84 -3.51
CA LEU A 225 -14.32 -10.20 -4.82
C LEU A 225 -13.54 -8.86 -4.81
N PHE A 226 -13.79 -8.02 -3.81
CA PHE A 226 -13.11 -6.72 -3.66
C PHE A 226 -11.59 -6.89 -3.58
N LEU A 227 -11.09 -7.75 -2.68
CA LEU A 227 -9.66 -8.01 -2.53
C LEU A 227 -9.05 -8.66 -3.78
N GLY A 228 -9.77 -9.58 -4.44
CA GLY A 228 -9.31 -10.18 -5.69
C GLY A 228 -9.11 -9.15 -6.79
N LEU A 229 -10.06 -8.24 -6.97
CA LEU A 229 -9.92 -7.13 -7.92
C LEU A 229 -8.82 -6.14 -7.51
N CYS A 230 -8.54 -5.98 -6.21
CA CYS A 230 -7.43 -5.14 -5.73
C CYS A 230 -6.05 -5.69 -6.15
N ALA A 231 -5.93 -6.98 -6.50
CA ALA A 231 -4.68 -7.55 -6.99
C ALA A 231 -4.18 -6.87 -8.27
N PHE A 232 -5.08 -6.39 -9.13
CA PHE A 232 -4.74 -5.62 -10.33
C PHE A 232 -4.20 -4.21 -10.03
N TRP A 233 -4.39 -3.72 -8.79
CA TRP A 233 -3.82 -2.47 -8.29
C TRP A 233 -2.49 -2.70 -7.58
N ASN A 234 -2.40 -3.71 -6.74
CA ASN A 234 -1.15 -4.18 -6.12
C ASN A 234 -1.32 -5.57 -5.49
N GLY A 235 -0.85 -6.61 -6.15
CA GLY A 235 -0.94 -7.99 -5.68
C GLY A 235 -0.17 -8.26 -4.38
N ALA A 236 0.99 -7.61 -4.18
CA ALA A 236 1.77 -7.79 -2.95
C ALA A 236 1.02 -7.28 -1.71
N ALA A 237 0.30 -6.16 -1.82
CA ALA A 237 -0.54 -5.64 -0.74
C ALA A 237 -1.67 -6.64 -0.40
N VAL A 238 -2.30 -7.25 -1.42
CA VAL A 238 -3.37 -8.25 -1.22
C VAL A 238 -2.84 -9.49 -0.49
N ILE A 239 -1.67 -10.00 -0.89
CA ILE A 239 -1.02 -11.13 -0.19
C ILE A 239 -0.77 -10.78 1.28
N GLY A 240 -0.22 -9.60 1.56
CA GLY A 240 -0.03 -9.11 2.93
C GLY A 240 -1.33 -9.02 3.72
N GLY A 241 -2.40 -8.51 3.09
CA GLY A 241 -3.74 -8.45 3.67
C GLY A 241 -4.32 -9.82 4.01
N LEU A 242 -4.21 -10.77 3.09
CA LEU A 242 -4.66 -12.16 3.33
C LEU A 242 -3.90 -12.83 4.48
N LEU A 243 -2.59 -12.59 4.62
CA LEU A 243 -1.81 -13.09 5.75
C LEU A 243 -2.29 -12.52 7.09
N ILE A 244 -2.60 -11.22 7.15
CA ILE A 244 -3.18 -10.59 8.34
C ILE A 244 -4.56 -11.16 8.65
N LEU A 245 -5.42 -11.31 7.64
CA LEU A 245 -6.75 -11.89 7.80
C LEU A 245 -6.71 -13.37 8.21
N CYS A 246 -5.70 -14.10 7.78
CA CYS A 246 -5.43 -15.46 8.30
C CYS A 246 -5.16 -15.43 9.82
N GLY A 247 -4.38 -14.44 10.29
CA GLY A 247 -4.21 -14.18 11.73
C GLY A 247 -5.54 -13.86 12.41
N PHE A 248 -6.37 -13.00 11.83
CA PHE A 248 -7.71 -12.70 12.35
C PHE A 248 -8.58 -13.97 12.45
N ALA A 249 -8.56 -14.81 11.42
CA ALA A 249 -9.32 -16.05 11.40
C ALA A 249 -8.94 -17.01 12.55
N ALA A 250 -7.66 -17.02 12.95
CA ALA A 250 -7.21 -17.84 14.09
C ALA A 250 -7.86 -17.43 15.42
N PHE A 251 -8.13 -16.13 15.59
CA PHE A 251 -8.67 -15.53 16.82
C PHE A 251 -10.18 -15.20 16.75
N SER A 252 -10.83 -15.42 15.61
CA SER A 252 -12.26 -15.15 15.41
C SER A 252 -13.07 -16.42 15.22
N ASP A 253 -14.36 -16.33 15.46
CA ASP A 253 -15.33 -17.26 14.91
C ASP A 253 -15.58 -16.95 13.42
N GLY A 254 -16.31 -17.85 12.75
CA GLY A 254 -16.64 -17.61 11.33
C GLY A 254 -15.49 -17.94 10.38
N LYS A 255 -14.65 -18.92 10.71
CA LYS A 255 -13.50 -19.32 9.90
C LYS A 255 -13.86 -19.71 8.47
N LEU A 256 -15.08 -20.28 8.28
CA LEU A 256 -15.57 -20.58 6.94
C LEU A 256 -15.69 -19.33 6.08
N ASP A 257 -16.11 -18.21 6.64
CA ASP A 257 -16.23 -16.93 5.91
C ASP A 257 -14.85 -16.40 5.50
N TYR A 258 -13.84 -16.48 6.38
CA TYR A 258 -12.47 -16.15 6.03
C TYR A 258 -11.89 -17.06 4.92
N LEU A 259 -12.20 -18.36 4.99
CA LEU A 259 -11.75 -19.31 3.96
C LEU A 259 -12.40 -19.02 2.61
N VAL A 260 -13.72 -18.77 2.59
CA VAL A 260 -14.45 -18.40 1.38
C VAL A 260 -13.93 -17.09 0.81
N MET A 261 -13.75 -16.08 1.66
CA MET A 261 -13.16 -14.81 1.24
C MET A 261 -11.78 -15.01 0.60
N ALA A 262 -10.88 -15.78 1.23
CA ALA A 262 -9.55 -16.05 0.69
C ALA A 262 -9.62 -16.81 -0.65
N ALA A 263 -10.46 -17.82 -0.76
CA ALA A 263 -10.65 -18.59 -2.00
C ALA A 263 -11.18 -17.71 -3.14
N VAL A 264 -12.16 -16.87 -2.87
CA VAL A 264 -12.71 -15.90 -3.84
C VAL A 264 -11.65 -14.85 -4.23
N THR A 265 -10.89 -14.34 -3.26
CA THR A 265 -9.77 -13.42 -3.52
C THR A 265 -8.76 -14.04 -4.49
N ILE A 266 -8.30 -15.26 -4.21
CA ILE A 266 -7.34 -15.97 -5.05
C ILE A 266 -7.93 -16.18 -6.46
N PHE A 267 -9.17 -16.65 -6.56
CA PHE A 267 -9.82 -16.88 -7.85
C PHE A 267 -9.85 -15.60 -8.72
N PHE A 268 -10.34 -14.48 -8.16
CA PHE A 268 -10.44 -13.23 -8.91
C PHE A 268 -9.09 -12.51 -9.12
N SER A 269 -8.05 -12.85 -8.39
CA SER A 269 -6.70 -12.32 -8.64
C SER A 269 -6.00 -12.94 -9.85
N TYR A 270 -6.53 -14.06 -10.39
CA TYR A 270 -5.99 -14.75 -11.55
C TYR A 270 -6.76 -14.47 -12.88
N LEU A 271 -7.83 -13.69 -12.83
CA LEU A 271 -8.57 -13.27 -14.02
C LEU A 271 -7.83 -12.17 -14.77
#